data_72de7333a11412040bf2d6e570e743d1
#
_entry.id   72de7333a11412040bf2d6e570e743d1
#
_cell.length_a   1.000
_cell.length_b   1.000
_cell.length_c   1.000
_cell.angle_alpha   90.00
_cell.angle_beta   90.00
_cell.angle_gamma   90.00
#
_symmetry.space_group_name_H-M   'P 1'
#
loop_
_entity.id
_entity.type
_entity.pdbx_description
1 polymer ?
#
loop_
_entity_poly.entity_id
_entity_poly.type
_entity_poly.pdbx_seq_one_letter_code
_entity_poly.pdbx_strand_id
1 'polypeptide(L)'
;MFNLLVRANGWNERRDEVSLGRIYITADQQPFLKPNGTLNLSALKSLPAIFAEETNRDSPNQVARVGQIIDAQFVGQSVNIQYQYDLNVPPIPQPELIALAPALGIHIPRRGFGPFEHSHWAVMESDLFKVLMTEWRRHNRKPNAFQLEDQQQVQADLLSAMMPFSGFDQVWNAIKSATEANGMRWGRADNRWDHPAIIQDVVALIDQAAIVVCDCSGKNANVFYEMGIAHSLGKEVVIITQNAADIPFDIAHLRHIRYHPNIEGLQQLERELSAKIRSIRMKLYP
;
A
#
# COMPACT_ATOMS: atom_id res chain seq x y z
N MET A 1 -11.80 -15.44 -6.68
CA MET A 1 -11.37 -16.84 -6.39
C MET A 1 -10.00 -17.08 -7.00
N PHE A 2 -9.20 -17.98 -6.42
CA PHE A 2 -7.87 -18.33 -6.92
C PHE A 2 -7.47 -19.75 -6.47
N ASN A 3 -6.51 -20.35 -7.18
CA ASN A 3 -5.88 -21.60 -6.79
C ASN A 3 -4.76 -21.34 -5.79
N LEU A 4 -4.78 -21.98 -4.63
CA LEU A 4 -3.66 -22.08 -3.72
C LEU A 4 -2.97 -23.43 -3.91
N LEU A 5 -1.73 -23.42 -4.38
CA LEU A 5 -0.92 -24.61 -4.55
C LEU A 5 0.31 -24.51 -3.63
N VAL A 6 0.45 -25.48 -2.75
CA VAL A 6 1.57 -25.56 -1.78
C VAL A 6 2.34 -26.85 -2.01
N ARG A 7 3.67 -26.80 -1.99
CA ARG A 7 4.54 -27.95 -2.28
C ARG A 7 5.81 -27.98 -1.44
N ALA A 8 6.20 -29.15 -0.95
CA ALA A 8 7.36 -29.34 -0.06
C ALA A 8 8.69 -28.97 -0.70
N ASN A 9 8.90 -29.33 -1.98
CA ASN A 9 10.19 -29.20 -2.67
C ASN A 9 10.25 -27.99 -3.62
N GLY A 10 9.37 -27.01 -3.41
CA GLY A 10 9.24 -25.88 -4.31
C GLY A 10 8.66 -26.25 -5.69
N TRP A 11 8.75 -25.33 -6.63
CA TRP A 11 8.15 -25.40 -7.95
C TRP A 11 9.20 -25.40 -9.06
N ASN A 12 9.11 -26.36 -9.99
CA ASN A 12 10.07 -26.55 -11.09
C ASN A 12 9.72 -25.66 -12.30
N GLU A 13 9.70 -24.39 -12.12
CA GLU A 13 9.52 -23.28 -13.07
C GLU A 13 8.48 -23.42 -14.20
N ARG A 14 8.04 -24.62 -14.62
CA ARG A 14 7.10 -24.79 -15.74
C ARG A 14 6.14 -25.95 -15.64
N ARG A 15 6.54 -27.07 -15.03
CA ARG A 15 5.72 -28.31 -14.98
C ARG A 15 5.91 -29.02 -13.68
N ASP A 16 4.81 -29.40 -13.09
CA ASP A 16 4.80 -30.16 -11.86
C ASP A 16 3.57 -31.09 -11.77
N GLU A 17 3.61 -31.99 -10.80
CA GLU A 17 2.58 -32.99 -10.57
C GLU A 17 1.97 -32.79 -9.19
N VAL A 18 0.64 -32.86 -9.10
CA VAL A 18 -0.13 -32.81 -7.85
C VAL A 18 -0.96 -34.06 -7.73
N SER A 19 -0.78 -34.83 -6.65
CA SER A 19 -1.58 -36.02 -6.39
C SER A 19 -3.05 -35.67 -6.18
N LEU A 20 -3.97 -36.46 -6.75
CA LEU A 20 -5.43 -36.28 -6.58
C LEU A 20 -5.86 -36.30 -5.11
N GLY A 21 -5.20 -37.10 -4.26
CA GLY A 21 -5.47 -37.13 -2.81
C GLY A 21 -5.01 -35.86 -2.05
N ARG A 22 -4.38 -34.92 -2.73
CA ARG A 22 -3.93 -33.62 -2.20
C ARG A 22 -4.68 -32.44 -2.80
N ILE A 23 -5.74 -32.67 -3.58
CA ILE A 23 -6.58 -31.62 -4.17
C ILE A 23 -7.87 -31.52 -3.38
N TYR A 24 -8.03 -30.40 -2.65
CA TYR A 24 -9.15 -30.15 -1.76
C TYR A 24 -10.12 -29.16 -2.40
N ILE A 25 -11.18 -29.71 -3.03
CA ILE A 25 -12.28 -28.94 -3.57
C ILE A 25 -13.56 -29.50 -2.96
N THR A 26 -14.33 -28.66 -2.31
CA THR A 26 -15.56 -29.06 -1.61
C THR A 26 -16.75 -29.09 -2.57
N ALA A 27 -17.80 -29.86 -2.22
CA ALA A 27 -18.96 -30.08 -3.08
C ALA A 27 -19.77 -28.80 -3.40
N ASP A 28 -19.67 -27.79 -2.54
CA ASP A 28 -20.25 -26.46 -2.69
C ASP A 28 -19.47 -25.56 -3.65
N GLN A 29 -18.21 -25.90 -3.95
CA GLN A 29 -17.36 -25.17 -4.89
C GLN A 29 -17.65 -25.57 -6.36
N GLN A 30 -18.90 -25.50 -6.76
CA GLN A 30 -19.27 -25.53 -8.19
C GLN A 30 -18.80 -24.20 -8.81
N PRO A 31 -18.20 -24.15 -9.99
CA PRO A 31 -18.15 -25.14 -11.07
C PRO A 31 -16.87 -25.98 -11.14
N PHE A 32 -16.04 -26.07 -10.09
CA PHE A 32 -14.74 -26.75 -10.12
C PHE A 32 -14.83 -28.27 -10.02
N LEU A 33 -16.03 -28.79 -9.72
CA LEU A 33 -16.35 -30.21 -9.85
C LEU A 33 -17.36 -30.41 -11.01
N LYS A 34 -17.18 -31.48 -11.75
CA LYS A 34 -18.19 -31.98 -12.72
C LYS A 34 -19.33 -32.67 -11.99
N PRO A 35 -20.50 -32.86 -12.63
CA PRO A 35 -21.64 -33.57 -12.01
C PRO A 35 -21.32 -34.97 -11.46
N ASN A 36 -20.33 -35.66 -12.03
CA ASN A 36 -19.85 -36.96 -11.58
C ASN A 36 -18.82 -36.91 -10.44
N GLY A 37 -18.57 -35.74 -9.85
CA GLY A 37 -17.62 -35.53 -8.77
C GLY A 37 -16.15 -35.44 -9.19
N THR A 38 -15.85 -35.55 -10.50
CA THR A 38 -14.45 -35.36 -10.96
C THR A 38 -14.09 -33.90 -11.10
N LEU A 39 -12.78 -33.58 -11.00
CA LEU A 39 -12.27 -32.19 -11.12
C LEU A 39 -12.59 -31.64 -12.52
N ASN A 40 -13.04 -30.39 -12.53
CA ASN A 40 -13.18 -29.60 -13.75
C ASN A 40 -11.90 -28.80 -14.00
N LEU A 41 -10.90 -29.43 -14.62
CA LEU A 41 -9.60 -28.83 -14.88
C LEU A 41 -9.70 -27.54 -15.73
N SER A 42 -10.67 -27.43 -16.63
CA SER A 42 -10.88 -26.22 -17.42
C SER A 42 -11.32 -25.03 -16.55
N ALA A 43 -12.21 -25.25 -15.59
CA ALA A 43 -12.63 -24.22 -14.65
C ALA A 43 -11.47 -23.82 -13.70
N LEU A 44 -10.70 -24.79 -13.24
CA LEU A 44 -9.52 -24.52 -12.37
C LEU A 44 -8.45 -23.72 -13.11
N LYS A 45 -8.19 -24.01 -14.38
CA LYS A 45 -7.24 -23.26 -15.21
C LYS A 45 -7.64 -21.80 -15.43
N SER A 46 -8.92 -21.47 -15.35
CA SER A 46 -9.39 -20.09 -15.53
C SER A 46 -9.11 -19.17 -14.34
N LEU A 47 -8.73 -19.73 -13.21
CA LEU A 47 -8.41 -18.98 -12.00
C LEU A 47 -6.93 -18.58 -11.96
N PRO A 48 -6.60 -17.40 -11.41
CA PRO A 48 -5.24 -17.09 -11.02
C PRO A 48 -4.76 -18.06 -9.92
N ALA A 49 -3.46 -18.14 -9.72
CA ALA A 49 -2.87 -19.08 -8.79
C ALA A 49 -1.77 -18.45 -7.93
N ILE A 50 -1.67 -18.89 -6.68
CA ILE A 50 -0.49 -18.73 -5.82
C ILE A 50 0.22 -20.08 -5.76
N PHE A 51 1.50 -20.05 -6.11
CA PHE A 51 2.44 -21.16 -5.99
C PHE A 51 3.35 -20.90 -4.80
N ALA A 52 3.08 -21.57 -3.68
CA ALA A 52 3.82 -21.43 -2.42
C ALA A 52 4.64 -22.69 -2.12
N GLU A 53 5.66 -22.54 -1.30
CA GLU A 53 6.42 -23.65 -0.72
C GLU A 53 5.87 -24.00 0.66
N GLU A 54 6.06 -25.25 1.09
CA GLU A 54 5.78 -25.60 2.49
C GLU A 54 6.69 -24.80 3.40
N THR A 55 6.14 -24.28 4.50
CA THR A 55 6.92 -23.52 5.48
C THR A 55 8.01 -24.41 6.08
N ASN A 56 9.25 -24.06 5.82
CA ASN A 56 10.41 -24.73 6.37
C ASN A 56 11.22 -23.74 7.22
N ARG A 57 11.42 -24.07 8.50
CA ARG A 57 12.19 -23.25 9.45
C ARG A 57 13.66 -23.10 9.06
N ASP A 58 14.18 -24.06 8.30
CA ASP A 58 15.57 -24.07 7.85
C ASP A 58 15.79 -23.30 6.53
N SER A 59 14.73 -22.77 5.92
CA SER A 59 14.78 -22.01 4.67
C SER A 59 14.16 -20.61 4.82
N PRO A 60 14.89 -19.65 5.34
CA PRO A 60 14.36 -18.33 5.68
C PRO A 60 13.94 -17.46 4.46
N ASN A 61 14.35 -17.85 3.26
CA ASN A 61 14.12 -17.09 2.02
C ASN A 61 13.02 -17.68 1.13
N GLN A 62 12.09 -18.44 1.70
CA GLN A 62 10.98 -18.99 0.93
C GLN A 62 10.07 -17.88 0.39
N VAL A 63 9.63 -18.05 -0.86
CA VAL A 63 8.74 -17.10 -1.53
C VAL A 63 7.59 -17.82 -2.22
N ALA A 64 6.43 -17.20 -2.23
CA ALA A 64 5.34 -17.59 -3.11
C ALA A 64 5.35 -16.76 -4.40
N ARG A 65 4.86 -17.33 -5.49
CA ARG A 65 4.74 -16.65 -6.78
C ARG A 65 3.30 -16.65 -7.24
N VAL A 66 2.86 -15.54 -7.79
CA VAL A 66 1.55 -15.44 -8.46
C VAL A 66 1.70 -15.84 -9.91
N GLY A 67 0.69 -16.50 -10.46
CA GLY A 67 0.69 -16.91 -11.86
C GLY A 67 -0.62 -17.59 -12.24
N GLN A 68 -0.57 -18.42 -13.26
CA GLN A 68 -1.74 -19.17 -13.73
C GLN A 68 -1.34 -20.56 -14.23
N ILE A 69 -2.28 -21.51 -14.14
CA ILE A 69 -2.15 -22.83 -14.73
C ILE A 69 -2.51 -22.72 -16.23
N ILE A 70 -1.53 -22.98 -17.09
CA ILE A 70 -1.71 -22.92 -18.55
C ILE A 70 -2.34 -24.20 -19.09
N ASP A 71 -1.88 -25.35 -18.59
CA ASP A 71 -2.45 -26.65 -18.93
C ASP A 71 -2.50 -27.57 -17.71
N ALA A 72 -3.48 -28.48 -17.71
CA ALA A 72 -3.65 -29.48 -16.67
C ALA A 72 -4.24 -30.76 -17.26
N GLN A 73 -3.65 -31.91 -16.96
CA GLN A 73 -4.04 -33.22 -17.48
C GLN A 73 -4.01 -34.29 -16.40
N PHE A 74 -5.00 -35.19 -16.40
CA PHE A 74 -4.97 -36.35 -15.51
C PHE A 74 -3.91 -37.35 -15.98
N VAL A 75 -3.05 -37.81 -15.09
CA VAL A 75 -2.06 -38.85 -15.33
C VAL A 75 -2.06 -39.80 -14.13
N GLY A 76 -2.70 -40.97 -14.32
CA GLY A 76 -2.85 -41.94 -13.23
C GLY A 76 -3.60 -41.36 -12.02
N GLN A 77 -2.97 -41.31 -10.87
CA GLN A 77 -3.52 -40.77 -9.61
C GLN A 77 -3.11 -39.33 -9.35
N SER A 78 -2.72 -38.59 -10.39
CA SER A 78 -2.21 -37.22 -10.28
C SER A 78 -2.76 -36.33 -11.38
N VAL A 79 -2.59 -35.03 -11.19
CA VAL A 79 -2.77 -34.01 -12.21
C VAL A 79 -1.40 -33.40 -12.53
N ASN A 80 -0.97 -33.55 -13.76
CA ASN A 80 0.19 -32.82 -14.29
C ASN A 80 -0.27 -31.43 -14.69
N ILE A 81 0.40 -30.40 -14.15
CA ILE A 81 0.12 -29.00 -14.45
C ILE A 81 1.30 -28.38 -15.19
N GLN A 82 0.98 -27.55 -16.17
CA GLN A 82 1.90 -26.59 -16.74
C GLN A 82 1.44 -25.20 -16.33
N TYR A 83 2.34 -24.38 -15.85
CA TYR A 83 2.01 -23.06 -15.30
C TYR A 83 3.02 -22.00 -15.71
N GLN A 84 2.64 -20.75 -15.54
CA GLN A 84 3.47 -19.59 -15.81
C GLN A 84 3.28 -18.58 -14.68
N TYR A 85 4.41 -18.01 -14.19
CA TYR A 85 4.39 -16.92 -13.23
C TYR A 85 4.09 -15.59 -13.91
N ASP A 86 3.34 -14.73 -13.22
CA ASP A 86 3.16 -13.34 -13.62
C ASP A 86 4.38 -12.52 -13.18
N LEU A 87 5.20 -12.12 -14.15
CA LEU A 87 6.42 -11.35 -13.89
C LEU A 87 6.16 -9.92 -13.41
N ASN A 88 4.93 -9.42 -13.55
CA ASN A 88 4.55 -8.11 -13.04
C ASN A 88 4.21 -8.14 -11.54
N VAL A 89 4.02 -9.32 -10.98
CA VAL A 89 3.80 -9.51 -9.54
C VAL A 89 5.10 -10.01 -8.92
N PRO A 90 5.77 -9.21 -8.06
CA PRO A 90 6.99 -9.65 -7.39
C PRO A 90 6.73 -10.92 -6.54
N PRO A 91 7.76 -11.76 -6.29
CA PRO A 91 7.64 -12.86 -5.36
C PRO A 91 7.24 -12.38 -3.97
N ILE A 92 6.29 -13.07 -3.34
CA ILE A 92 5.77 -12.75 -2.01
C ILE A 92 6.59 -13.52 -0.97
N PRO A 93 7.34 -12.86 -0.08
CA PRO A 93 8.04 -13.53 1.00
C PRO A 93 7.08 -14.34 1.89
N GLN A 94 7.50 -15.50 2.36
CA GLN A 94 6.65 -16.38 3.18
C GLN A 94 6.05 -15.70 4.42
N PRO A 95 6.76 -14.85 5.18
CA PRO A 95 6.16 -14.12 6.31
C PRO A 95 5.04 -13.17 5.87
N GLU A 96 5.19 -12.54 4.72
CA GLU A 96 4.16 -11.65 4.15
C GLU A 96 2.94 -12.44 3.65
N LEU A 97 3.15 -13.59 3.02
CA LEU A 97 2.07 -14.49 2.63
C LEU A 97 1.26 -14.96 3.84
N ILE A 98 1.94 -15.30 4.94
CA ILE A 98 1.30 -15.66 6.21
C ILE A 98 0.49 -14.49 6.78
N ALA A 99 1.03 -13.27 6.73
CA ALA A 99 0.32 -12.07 7.17
C ALA A 99 -0.93 -11.76 6.31
N LEU A 100 -0.88 -12.06 5.00
CA LEU A 100 -1.99 -11.91 4.07
C LEU A 100 -3.04 -13.03 4.16
N ALA A 101 -2.72 -14.15 4.81
CA ALA A 101 -3.58 -15.33 4.84
C ALA A 101 -5.03 -15.04 5.25
N PRO A 102 -5.34 -14.22 6.29
CA PRO A 102 -6.72 -13.90 6.66
C PRO A 102 -7.48 -13.17 5.54
N ALA A 103 -6.85 -12.19 4.87
CA ALA A 103 -7.45 -11.45 3.76
C ALA A 103 -7.66 -12.33 2.51
N LEU A 104 -6.77 -13.31 2.30
CA LEU A 104 -6.86 -14.31 1.26
C LEU A 104 -7.89 -15.42 1.56
N GLY A 105 -8.56 -15.37 2.72
CA GLY A 105 -9.48 -16.41 3.16
C GLY A 105 -8.80 -17.72 3.56
N ILE A 106 -7.49 -17.68 3.82
CA ILE A 106 -6.69 -18.84 4.23
C ILE A 106 -6.68 -18.90 5.76
N HIS A 107 -7.30 -19.93 6.31
CA HIS A 107 -7.36 -20.12 7.76
C HIS A 107 -6.07 -20.78 8.29
N ILE A 108 -5.31 -20.06 9.12
CA ILE A 108 -4.14 -20.60 9.81
C ILE A 108 -4.56 -21.02 11.23
N PRO A 109 -4.58 -22.31 11.58
CA PRO A 109 -4.98 -22.77 12.89
C PRO A 109 -3.96 -22.37 13.97
N ARG A 110 -4.44 -22.05 15.17
CA ARG A 110 -3.55 -21.73 16.31
C ARG A 110 -2.73 -22.94 16.81
N ARG A 111 -3.18 -24.16 16.53
CA ARG A 111 -2.51 -25.44 16.88
C ARG A 111 -2.77 -26.43 15.76
N GLY A 112 -1.79 -27.30 15.49
CA GLY A 112 -1.85 -28.31 14.42
C GLY A 112 -1.22 -27.82 13.12
N PHE A 113 -1.36 -28.62 12.07
CA PHE A 113 -0.77 -28.33 10.76
C PHE A 113 -1.62 -27.29 10.02
N GLY A 114 -0.95 -26.21 9.61
CA GLY A 114 -1.55 -25.15 8.81
C GLY A 114 -1.53 -25.43 7.30
N PRO A 115 -2.24 -24.62 6.51
CA PRO A 115 -2.30 -24.78 5.06
C PRO A 115 -0.94 -24.64 4.36
N PHE A 116 0.02 -23.97 4.99
CA PHE A 116 1.38 -23.84 4.43
C PHE A 116 2.37 -24.90 4.95
N GLU A 117 1.91 -25.89 5.71
CA GLU A 117 2.76 -26.93 6.32
C GLU A 117 2.59 -28.29 5.65
N HIS A 118 1.86 -28.39 4.56
CA HIS A 118 1.69 -29.61 3.78
C HIS A 118 1.37 -29.33 2.31
N SER A 119 1.83 -30.20 1.43
CA SER A 119 1.56 -30.10 -0.02
C SER A 119 0.07 -30.30 -0.30
N HIS A 120 -0.54 -29.34 -1.00
CA HIS A 120 -1.92 -29.44 -1.42
C HIS A 120 -2.25 -28.43 -2.54
N TRP A 121 -3.42 -28.63 -3.14
CA TRP A 121 -4.09 -27.70 -4.05
C TRP A 121 -5.51 -27.46 -3.54
N ALA A 122 -5.87 -26.20 -3.29
CA ALA A 122 -7.20 -25.79 -2.85
C ALA A 122 -7.68 -24.58 -3.65
N VAL A 123 -9.00 -24.38 -3.74
CA VAL A 123 -9.60 -23.17 -4.31
C VAL A 123 -10.00 -22.24 -3.17
N MET A 124 -9.52 -21.00 -3.22
CA MET A 124 -9.84 -19.94 -2.27
C MET A 124 -10.87 -18.98 -2.86
N GLU A 125 -11.84 -18.53 -2.05
CA GLU A 125 -12.97 -17.71 -2.53
C GLU A 125 -12.62 -16.23 -2.69
N SER A 126 -11.58 -15.75 -2.03
CA SER A 126 -11.16 -14.36 -2.08
C SER A 126 -10.69 -13.93 -3.48
N ASP A 127 -10.83 -12.65 -3.78
CA ASP A 127 -10.24 -12.05 -4.97
C ASP A 127 -8.75 -11.79 -4.72
N LEU A 128 -7.89 -12.62 -5.33
CA LEU A 128 -6.44 -12.54 -5.17
C LEU A 128 -5.89 -11.15 -5.50
N PHE A 129 -6.23 -10.63 -6.67
CA PHE A 129 -5.65 -9.35 -7.11
C PHE A 129 -6.14 -8.18 -6.28
N LYS A 130 -7.39 -8.20 -5.83
CA LYS A 130 -7.90 -7.20 -4.90
C LYS A 130 -7.08 -7.19 -3.60
N VAL A 131 -6.84 -8.35 -2.99
CA VAL A 131 -6.03 -8.46 -1.77
C VAL A 131 -4.59 -7.99 -2.02
N LEU A 132 -3.96 -8.40 -3.10
CA LEU A 132 -2.60 -7.96 -3.44
C LEU A 132 -2.53 -6.45 -3.67
N MET A 133 -3.54 -5.84 -4.28
CA MET A 133 -3.57 -4.41 -4.55
C MET A 133 -3.86 -3.57 -3.31
N THR A 134 -4.72 -4.05 -2.40
CA THR A 134 -5.15 -3.28 -1.23
C THR A 134 -4.29 -3.54 -0.01
N GLU A 135 -3.96 -4.80 0.26
CA GLU A 135 -3.25 -5.20 1.49
C GLU A 135 -1.73 -5.31 1.27
N TRP A 136 -1.29 -6.04 0.24
CA TRP A 136 0.14 -6.31 0.04
C TRP A 136 0.94 -5.09 -0.42
N ARG A 137 0.41 -4.25 -1.31
CA ARG A 137 1.09 -3.01 -1.72
C ARG A 137 1.37 -2.07 -0.57
N ARG A 138 0.54 -2.06 0.47
CA ARG A 138 0.76 -1.24 1.68
C ARG A 138 1.94 -1.75 2.50
N HIS A 139 2.20 -3.07 2.50
CA HIS A 139 3.29 -3.68 3.29
C HIS A 139 4.68 -3.51 2.66
N ASN A 140 4.78 -3.28 1.34
CA ASN A 140 6.07 -3.24 0.62
C ASN A 140 6.87 -1.93 0.76
N ARG A 141 6.35 -0.93 1.45
CA ARG A 141 7.06 0.32 1.72
C ARG A 141 7.18 0.54 3.23
N LYS A 142 8.05 -0.24 3.88
CA LYS A 142 8.38 -0.05 5.30
C LYS A 142 9.67 0.78 5.42
N PRO A 143 9.59 2.08 5.70
CA PRO A 143 10.77 2.88 6.03
C PRO A 143 11.46 2.33 7.28
N ASN A 144 12.79 2.38 7.33
CA ASN A 144 13.55 1.92 8.49
C ASN A 144 13.62 2.97 9.62
N ALA A 145 13.43 4.26 9.29
CA ALA A 145 13.59 5.37 10.22
C ALA A 145 12.31 5.75 10.98
N PHE A 146 11.15 5.33 10.48
CA PHE A 146 9.84 5.57 11.09
C PHE A 146 8.86 4.48 10.63
N GLN A 147 7.71 4.38 11.29
CA GLN A 147 6.68 3.42 10.95
C GLN A 147 5.52 4.12 10.23
N LEU A 148 5.01 3.49 9.18
CA LEU A 148 3.71 3.83 8.58
C LEU A 148 2.67 2.91 9.22
N GLU A 149 1.60 3.46 9.75
CA GLU A 149 0.53 2.66 10.34
C GLU A 149 -0.29 1.97 9.25
N ASP A 150 -0.43 0.64 9.35
CA ASP A 150 -1.04 -0.19 8.30
C ASP A 150 -2.53 0.11 8.01
N GLN A 151 -3.20 0.91 8.86
CA GLN A 151 -4.64 1.21 8.74
C GLN A 151 -4.98 2.70 8.68
N GLN A 152 -4.00 3.59 8.53
CA GLN A 152 -4.31 5.01 8.42
C GLN A 152 -5.00 5.32 7.10
N GLN A 153 -6.26 5.73 7.19
CA GLN A 153 -6.99 6.25 6.04
C GLN A 153 -6.66 7.72 5.85
N VAL A 154 -6.43 8.12 4.59
CA VAL A 154 -6.32 9.53 4.24
C VAL A 154 -7.64 10.23 4.57
N GLN A 155 -7.56 11.25 5.41
CA GLN A 155 -8.70 12.07 5.80
C GLN A 155 -8.89 13.16 4.74
N ALA A 156 -9.95 13.03 3.95
CA ALA A 156 -10.24 13.92 2.82
C ALA A 156 -10.39 15.40 3.19
N ASP A 157 -10.67 15.65 4.46
CA ASP A 157 -10.87 16.98 5.04
C ASP A 157 -9.68 17.51 5.85
N LEU A 158 -8.53 16.79 5.87
CA LEU A 158 -7.35 17.19 6.64
C LEU A 158 -6.25 17.78 5.74
N LEU A 159 -5.79 18.97 6.09
CA LEU A 159 -4.58 19.59 5.57
C LEU A 159 -3.51 19.64 6.67
N SER A 160 -2.29 19.23 6.35
CA SER A 160 -1.13 19.38 7.24
C SER A 160 -0.17 20.46 6.76
N ALA A 161 0.47 21.16 7.71
CA ALA A 161 1.46 22.19 7.42
C ALA A 161 2.82 21.80 8.00
N MET A 162 3.83 21.75 7.13
CA MET A 162 5.24 21.57 7.44
C MET A 162 5.94 22.92 7.25
N MET A 163 6.31 23.55 8.36
CA MET A 163 6.81 24.93 8.37
C MET A 163 7.72 25.19 9.57
N PRO A 164 8.59 26.20 9.52
CA PRO A 164 9.38 26.58 10.68
C PRO A 164 8.50 26.92 11.88
N PHE A 165 8.91 26.47 13.08
CA PHE A 165 8.09 26.65 14.30
C PHE A 165 8.13 28.07 14.85
N SER A 166 9.27 28.77 14.71
CA SER A 166 9.48 30.11 15.32
C SER A 166 9.36 31.21 14.28
N GLY A 167 8.62 32.26 14.61
CA GLY A 167 8.50 33.47 13.79
C GLY A 167 7.53 33.37 12.59
N PHE A 168 6.75 32.31 12.49
CA PHE A 168 5.82 32.06 11.38
C PHE A 168 4.35 32.02 11.80
N ASP A 169 3.99 32.52 12.99
CA ASP A 169 2.61 32.48 13.50
C ASP A 169 1.60 33.18 12.59
N GLN A 170 1.99 34.31 11.99
CA GLN A 170 1.12 35.03 11.05
C GLN A 170 0.90 34.22 9.75
N VAL A 171 1.95 33.57 9.24
CA VAL A 171 1.85 32.67 8.08
C VAL A 171 0.96 31.48 8.40
N TRP A 172 1.16 30.90 9.60
CA TRP A 172 0.30 29.82 10.09
C TRP A 172 -1.16 30.23 10.17
N ASN A 173 -1.47 31.44 10.62
CA ASN A 173 -2.83 31.97 10.64
C ASN A 173 -3.40 32.09 9.22
N ALA A 174 -2.63 32.55 8.23
CA ALA A 174 -3.07 32.62 6.85
C ALA A 174 -3.35 31.21 6.26
N ILE A 175 -2.50 30.21 6.58
CA ILE A 175 -2.73 28.80 6.17
C ILE A 175 -4.02 28.27 6.80
N LYS A 176 -4.26 28.51 8.11
CA LYS A 176 -5.50 28.10 8.79
C LYS A 176 -6.73 28.71 8.12
N SER A 177 -6.74 30.03 7.93
CA SER A 177 -7.85 30.73 7.28
C SER A 177 -8.15 30.18 5.88
N ALA A 178 -7.12 29.96 5.06
CA ALA A 178 -7.27 29.37 3.73
C ALA A 178 -7.87 27.94 3.78
N THR A 179 -7.48 27.16 4.79
CA THR A 179 -7.94 25.79 5.00
C THR A 179 -9.41 25.76 5.44
N GLU A 180 -9.76 26.56 6.45
CA GLU A 180 -11.12 26.70 6.99
C GLU A 180 -12.10 27.23 5.95
N ALA A 181 -11.68 28.19 5.12
CA ALA A 181 -12.47 28.71 4.00
C ALA A 181 -12.86 27.64 2.96
N ASN A 182 -12.18 26.50 2.96
CA ASN A 182 -12.48 25.34 2.12
C ASN A 182 -13.17 24.20 2.89
N GLY A 183 -13.62 24.43 4.14
CA GLY A 183 -14.28 23.43 4.96
C GLY A 183 -13.37 22.27 5.34
N MET A 184 -12.05 22.51 5.47
CA MET A 184 -11.06 21.51 5.88
C MET A 184 -10.57 21.79 7.29
N ARG A 185 -10.15 20.72 7.97
CA ARG A 185 -9.41 20.77 9.24
C ARG A 185 -7.92 20.93 8.93
N TRP A 186 -7.21 21.46 9.86
CA TRP A 186 -5.76 21.66 9.75
C TRP A 186 -5.01 20.95 10.87
N GLY A 187 -3.74 20.61 10.61
CA GLY A 187 -2.81 20.05 11.58
C GLY A 187 -1.42 20.58 11.39
N ARG A 188 -0.68 20.73 12.50
CA ARG A 188 0.74 21.07 12.56
C ARG A 188 1.38 20.18 13.62
N ALA A 189 2.59 19.66 13.36
CA ALA A 189 3.20 18.61 14.18
C ALA A 189 3.56 19.03 15.61
N ASP A 190 3.83 20.33 15.85
CA ASP A 190 4.13 20.87 17.18
C ASP A 190 2.96 20.79 18.18
N ASN A 191 1.76 20.52 17.69
CA ASN A 191 0.56 20.37 18.53
C ASN A 191 0.20 18.89 18.81
N ARG A 192 1.06 17.92 18.39
CA ARG A 192 0.83 16.49 18.60
C ARG A 192 1.85 15.90 19.55
N TRP A 193 1.39 15.03 20.44
CA TRP A 193 2.19 14.28 21.41
C TRP A 193 1.69 12.83 21.51
N ASP A 194 1.29 12.27 20.36
CA ASP A 194 0.68 10.93 20.31
C ASP A 194 1.75 9.83 20.40
N HIS A 195 3.01 10.15 20.05
CA HIS A 195 4.11 9.19 20.00
C HIS A 195 5.34 9.68 20.80
N PRO A 196 6.18 8.75 21.30
CA PRO A 196 7.43 9.10 22.00
C PRO A 196 8.46 9.81 21.12
N ALA A 197 8.39 9.66 19.79
CA ALA A 197 9.30 10.28 18.84
C ALA A 197 8.55 11.31 17.97
N ILE A 198 9.00 12.55 17.98
CA ILE A 198 8.41 13.66 17.20
C ILE A 198 8.27 13.32 15.72
N ILE A 199 9.24 12.62 15.13
CA ILE A 199 9.21 12.23 13.73
C ILE A 199 8.01 11.31 13.42
N GLN A 200 7.58 10.49 14.35
CA GLN A 200 6.44 9.60 14.16
C GLN A 200 5.12 10.39 14.09
N ASP A 201 4.96 11.42 14.93
CA ASP A 201 3.80 12.32 14.88
C ASP A 201 3.75 13.11 13.55
N VAL A 202 4.91 13.58 13.08
CA VAL A 202 5.04 14.25 11.78
C VAL A 202 4.63 13.32 10.64
N VAL A 203 5.16 12.11 10.61
CA VAL A 203 4.87 11.13 9.56
C VAL A 203 3.40 10.72 9.58
N ALA A 204 2.84 10.46 10.76
CA ALA A 204 1.43 10.14 10.92
C ALA A 204 0.52 11.28 10.41
N LEU A 205 0.88 12.53 10.71
CA LEU A 205 0.15 13.70 10.23
C LEU A 205 0.23 13.85 8.70
N ILE A 206 1.41 13.65 8.11
CA ILE A 206 1.60 13.67 6.66
C ILE A 206 0.77 12.55 6.01
N ASP A 207 0.82 11.34 6.57
CA ASP A 207 0.13 10.18 6.00
C ASP A 207 -1.40 10.31 6.08
N GLN A 208 -1.92 10.88 7.16
CA GLN A 208 -3.36 11.16 7.31
C GLN A 208 -3.86 12.27 6.40
N ALA A 209 -3.05 13.28 6.09
CA ALA A 209 -3.49 14.46 5.36
C ALA A 209 -3.78 14.18 3.88
N ALA A 210 -4.85 14.80 3.36
CA ALA A 210 -5.15 14.83 1.93
C ALA A 210 -4.24 15.82 1.18
N ILE A 211 -3.87 16.93 1.86
CA ILE A 211 -3.02 18.00 1.31
C ILE A 211 -1.94 18.33 2.33
N VAL A 212 -0.71 18.52 1.87
CA VAL A 212 0.43 18.95 2.68
C VAL A 212 0.92 20.29 2.18
N VAL A 213 0.95 21.31 3.04
CA VAL A 213 1.55 22.61 2.74
C VAL A 213 2.97 22.63 3.33
N CYS A 214 3.98 22.95 2.51
CA CYS A 214 5.38 23.05 2.93
C CYS A 214 5.90 24.49 2.75
N ASP A 215 6.26 25.14 3.85
CA ASP A 215 6.89 26.48 3.81
C ASP A 215 8.41 26.36 3.77
N CYS A 216 8.99 26.54 2.59
CA CYS A 216 10.43 26.44 2.35
C CYS A 216 11.21 27.69 2.73
N SER A 217 10.59 28.72 3.31
CA SER A 217 11.26 29.97 3.70
C SER A 217 12.40 29.72 4.67
N GLY A 218 13.52 30.40 4.42
CA GLY A 218 14.72 30.30 5.26
C GLY A 218 15.46 28.98 5.15
N LYS A 219 15.15 28.12 4.17
CA LYS A 219 15.82 26.83 3.92
C LYS A 219 15.81 25.89 5.12
N ASN A 220 14.69 25.80 5.83
CA ASN A 220 14.60 24.92 6.99
C ASN A 220 14.76 23.44 6.58
N ALA A 221 15.81 22.80 7.06
CA ALA A 221 16.16 21.43 6.71
C ALA A 221 15.07 20.41 7.09
N ASN A 222 14.36 20.62 8.20
CA ASN A 222 13.28 19.73 8.63
C ASN A 222 12.12 19.77 7.64
N VAL A 223 11.73 20.97 7.18
CA VAL A 223 10.66 21.12 6.18
C VAL A 223 10.99 20.39 4.89
N PHE A 224 12.25 20.44 4.43
CA PHE A 224 12.64 19.67 3.23
C PHE A 224 12.61 18.17 3.43
N TYR A 225 12.99 17.69 4.60
CA TYR A 225 12.88 16.27 4.95
C TYR A 225 11.42 15.81 4.98
N GLU A 226 10.55 16.58 5.61
CA GLU A 226 9.10 16.33 5.70
C GLU A 226 8.43 16.38 4.33
N MET A 227 8.81 17.35 3.48
CA MET A 227 8.34 17.44 2.11
C MET A 227 8.78 16.23 1.27
N GLY A 228 10.02 15.75 1.45
CA GLY A 228 10.50 14.53 0.80
C GLY A 228 9.70 13.30 1.20
N ILE A 229 9.31 13.19 2.47
CA ILE A 229 8.40 12.14 2.97
C ILE A 229 7.03 12.28 2.29
N ALA A 230 6.44 13.49 2.28
CA ALA A 230 5.15 13.74 1.65
C ALA A 230 5.14 13.36 0.16
N HIS A 231 6.17 13.76 -0.60
CA HIS A 231 6.33 13.36 -2.00
C HIS A 231 6.45 11.84 -2.17
N SER A 232 7.22 11.17 -1.31
CA SER A 232 7.42 9.71 -1.35
C SER A 232 6.13 8.95 -1.04
N LEU A 233 5.26 9.51 -0.21
CA LEU A 233 3.95 8.97 0.12
C LEU A 233 2.87 9.34 -0.93
N GLY A 234 3.24 10.08 -1.99
CA GLY A 234 2.32 10.46 -3.07
C GLY A 234 1.29 11.50 -2.67
N LYS A 235 1.58 12.34 -1.66
CA LYS A 235 0.67 13.40 -1.19
C LYS A 235 0.61 14.56 -2.18
N GLU A 236 -0.53 15.25 -2.24
CA GLU A 236 -0.64 16.54 -2.93
C GLU A 236 0.07 17.61 -2.07
N VAL A 237 1.24 18.04 -2.54
CA VAL A 237 2.08 19.02 -1.83
C VAL A 237 1.91 20.41 -2.43
N VAL A 238 1.64 21.40 -1.59
CA VAL A 238 1.63 22.83 -1.96
C VAL A 238 2.84 23.50 -1.34
N ILE A 239 3.77 23.92 -2.17
CA ILE A 239 5.00 24.61 -1.72
C ILE A 239 4.70 26.10 -1.63
N ILE A 240 5.06 26.69 -0.49
CA ILE A 240 5.05 28.14 -0.29
C ILE A 240 6.43 28.63 0.13
N THR A 241 6.76 29.89 -0.15
CA THR A 241 8.06 30.46 0.25
C THR A 241 8.05 31.99 0.21
N GLN A 242 8.81 32.62 1.08
CA GLN A 242 9.06 34.07 1.01
C GLN A 242 10.04 34.45 -0.10
N ASN A 243 11.00 33.53 -0.38
CA ASN A 243 12.02 33.78 -1.39
C ASN A 243 12.19 32.54 -2.28
N ALA A 244 12.05 32.70 -3.60
CA ALA A 244 12.23 31.63 -4.56
C ALA A 244 13.65 31.00 -4.50
N ALA A 245 14.67 31.75 -4.07
CA ALA A 245 16.04 31.25 -3.89
C ALA A 245 16.17 30.27 -2.69
N ASP A 246 15.14 30.15 -1.85
CA ASP A 246 15.12 29.17 -0.76
C ASP A 246 14.74 27.76 -1.25
N ILE A 247 14.17 27.67 -2.46
CA ILE A 247 13.79 26.37 -3.06
C ILE A 247 15.02 25.73 -3.69
N PRO A 248 15.40 24.48 -3.29
CA PRO A 248 16.52 23.77 -3.87
C PRO A 248 16.38 23.53 -5.37
N PHE A 249 17.50 23.46 -6.07
CA PHE A 249 17.55 23.26 -7.51
C PHE A 249 16.74 22.03 -7.98
N ASP A 250 16.84 20.91 -7.26
CA ASP A 250 16.18 19.66 -7.62
C ASP A 250 14.66 19.76 -7.68
N ILE A 251 14.05 20.67 -6.93
CA ILE A 251 12.60 20.89 -6.86
C ILE A 251 12.17 22.26 -7.40
N ALA A 252 13.09 23.06 -7.93
CA ALA A 252 12.82 24.41 -8.46
C ALA A 252 11.85 24.42 -9.65
N HIS A 253 11.71 23.28 -10.34
CA HIS A 253 10.75 23.08 -11.41
C HIS A 253 9.30 22.91 -10.93
N LEU A 254 9.08 22.67 -9.63
CA LEU A 254 7.76 22.55 -9.04
C LEU A 254 7.11 23.93 -8.83
N ARG A 255 5.81 24.01 -9.09
CA ARG A 255 5.06 25.24 -8.86
C ARG A 255 4.97 25.53 -7.37
N HIS A 256 5.20 26.79 -6.99
CA HIS A 256 5.13 27.28 -5.63
C HIS A 256 4.44 28.64 -5.56
N ILE A 257 3.88 28.95 -4.39
CA ILE A 257 3.28 30.24 -4.08
C ILE A 257 4.35 31.07 -3.36
N ARG A 258 4.72 32.21 -3.95
CA ARG A 258 5.62 33.17 -3.30
C ARG A 258 4.78 34.18 -2.53
N TYR A 259 5.19 34.49 -1.29
CA TYR A 259 4.50 35.46 -0.46
C TYR A 259 5.45 36.44 0.24
N HIS A 260 4.94 37.59 0.68
CA HIS A 260 5.65 38.53 1.53
C HIS A 260 5.13 38.43 2.97
N PRO A 261 6.00 38.50 4.01
CA PRO A 261 5.59 38.40 5.41
C PRO A 261 5.04 39.72 5.95
N ASN A 262 4.18 40.39 5.20
CA ASN A 262 3.43 41.57 5.60
C ASN A 262 1.93 41.33 5.45
N ILE A 263 1.11 42.24 5.94
CA ILE A 263 -0.36 42.09 5.96
C ILE A 263 -0.90 41.81 4.57
N GLU A 264 -0.49 42.57 3.57
CA GLU A 264 -0.99 42.42 2.19
C GLU A 264 -0.53 41.09 1.56
N GLY A 265 0.76 40.71 1.77
CA GLY A 265 1.31 39.46 1.26
C GLY A 265 0.69 38.22 1.91
N LEU A 266 0.36 38.28 3.19
CA LEU A 266 -0.34 37.19 3.88
C LEU A 266 -1.80 37.05 3.43
N GLN A 267 -2.49 38.15 3.18
CA GLN A 267 -3.82 38.13 2.57
C GLN A 267 -3.80 37.56 1.13
N GLN A 268 -2.74 37.86 0.38
CA GLN A 268 -2.57 37.28 -0.96
C GLN A 268 -2.29 35.77 -0.85
N LEU A 269 -1.39 35.35 0.06
CA LEU A 269 -1.13 33.93 0.34
C LEU A 269 -2.42 33.17 0.66
N GLU A 270 -3.25 33.72 1.55
CA GLU A 270 -4.53 33.12 1.93
C GLU A 270 -5.43 32.90 0.70
N ARG A 271 -5.57 33.91 -0.17
CA ARG A 271 -6.38 33.80 -1.40
C ARG A 271 -5.83 32.75 -2.36
N GLU A 272 -4.52 32.79 -2.65
CA GLU A 272 -3.89 31.87 -3.61
C GLU A 272 -3.90 30.43 -3.08
N LEU A 273 -3.60 30.25 -1.80
CA LEU A 273 -3.63 28.93 -1.15
C LEU A 273 -5.05 28.37 -1.12
N SER A 274 -6.06 29.19 -0.77
CA SER A 274 -7.46 28.79 -0.79
C SER A 274 -7.90 28.32 -2.19
N ALA A 275 -7.53 29.06 -3.22
CA ALA A 275 -7.82 28.67 -4.62
C ALA A 275 -7.13 27.34 -4.99
N LYS A 276 -5.88 27.16 -4.56
CA LYS A 276 -5.13 25.94 -4.83
C LYS A 276 -5.73 24.73 -4.10
N ILE A 277 -6.09 24.87 -2.83
CA ILE A 277 -6.78 23.84 -2.04
C ILE A 277 -8.06 23.40 -2.75
N ARG A 278 -8.88 24.35 -3.19
CA ARG A 278 -10.13 24.05 -3.91
C ARG A 278 -9.87 23.27 -5.19
N SER A 279 -8.87 23.67 -5.98
CA SER A 279 -8.49 22.97 -7.21
C SER A 279 -8.05 21.53 -6.95
N ILE A 280 -7.26 21.30 -5.90
CA ILE A 280 -6.82 19.96 -5.52
C ILE A 280 -8.01 19.11 -5.07
N ARG A 281 -8.91 19.64 -4.24
CA ARG A 281 -10.10 18.91 -3.78
C ARG A 281 -11.00 18.48 -4.91
N MET A 282 -11.23 19.36 -5.89
CA MET A 282 -12.01 19.02 -7.09
C MET A 282 -11.38 17.90 -7.93
N LYS A 283 -10.05 17.81 -7.92
CA LYS A 283 -9.30 16.74 -8.61
C LYS A 283 -9.39 15.41 -7.86
N LEU A 284 -9.27 15.44 -6.52
CA LEU A 284 -9.24 14.24 -5.69
C LEU A 284 -10.64 13.67 -5.41
N TYR A 285 -11.64 14.54 -5.33
CA TYR A 285 -13.01 14.21 -4.94
C TYR A 285 -13.99 14.93 -5.88
N PRO A 286 -14.08 14.48 -7.15
CA PRO A 286 -14.89 15.11 -8.19
C PRO A 286 -16.40 15.10 -7.92
#